data_5f50d8781099222c62ef3938f4caeebd
#
_entry.id   5f50d8781099222c62ef3938f4caeebd
#
_cell.length_a   1.000
_cell.length_b   1.000
_cell.length_c   1.000
_cell.angle_alpha   90.00
_cell.angle_beta   90.00
_cell.angle_gamma   90.00
#
_symmetry.space_group_name_H-M   'P 1'
#
loop_
_entity.id
_entity.type
_entity.pdbx_description
1 polymer ?
#
loop_
_entity_poly.entity_id
_entity_poly.type
_entity_poly.pdbx_seq_one_letter_code
_entity_poly.pdbx_strand_id
1 'polypeptide(L)'
;MLRLWNIYYFLNQKIVGDININSMTIAQKNQLKDNILSRVYGIDINPLSVLSARVGYYLALQPFGEMKNTEIPVYLGDSAILAERIVIDDIPCFKYSVTNNKKPFDVILPERYVKLPDFGKVMCELQACVKTDEPDILFAVLSEKLTDSERESEILMSKIKDLSVSLTDLHQNNWDGIWVRITTNFMLIARLSEFDLIVGNPPWVKWEHLPAMYANRIKELCDIKHIFSGAGQFGGTQLNICALISNVTATNWLSKDGVLAFLMPDSIMSQNSYEGFRNFWLDFETKERLYLQHVDRWMAPLRPFRCDNKPVTQDFNTYYFARKYQDYSKGIPVSYITRSKQTTDEALNASSYESAMGNLVIKSGKAKQMSQKTT
;
A
#
# COMPACT_ATOMS: atom_id res chain seq x y z
N MET A 1 17.75 -3.32 -0.85
CA MET A 1 18.41 -2.10 -0.37
C MET A 1 18.89 -1.21 -1.52
N LEU A 2 19.69 -1.70 -2.43
CA LEU A 2 20.01 -1.01 -3.70
C LEU A 2 18.78 -0.54 -4.51
N ARG A 3 17.61 -1.15 -4.30
CA ARG A 3 16.40 -0.87 -5.10
C ARG A 3 15.74 0.48 -4.79
N LEU A 4 15.69 0.93 -3.56
CA LEU A 4 15.16 2.28 -3.23
C LEU A 4 16.07 3.36 -3.79
N TRP A 5 17.38 3.15 -3.72
CA TRP A 5 18.39 4.03 -4.29
C TRP A 5 18.31 4.05 -5.82
N ASN A 6 18.16 2.88 -6.45
CA ASN A 6 18.03 2.77 -7.91
C ASN A 6 16.70 3.36 -8.41
N ILE A 7 15.59 3.22 -7.70
CA ILE A 7 14.31 3.86 -8.07
C ILE A 7 14.46 5.38 -8.00
N TYR A 8 15.04 5.92 -6.93
CA TYR A 8 15.26 7.35 -6.81
C TYR A 8 16.29 7.85 -7.84
N TYR A 9 17.38 7.14 -8.03
CA TYR A 9 18.40 7.43 -9.05
C TYR A 9 17.80 7.39 -10.46
N PHE A 10 17.01 6.37 -10.78
CA PHE A 10 16.34 6.23 -12.06
C PHE A 10 15.32 7.36 -12.32
N LEU A 11 14.52 7.71 -11.31
CA LEU A 11 13.56 8.82 -11.41
C LEU A 11 14.23 10.19 -11.54
N ASN A 12 15.42 10.36 -10.98
CA ASN A 12 16.17 11.64 -11.03
C ASN A 12 17.28 11.71 -12.09
N GLN A 13 17.67 10.61 -12.73
CA GLN A 13 18.64 10.64 -13.83
C GLN A 13 18.27 11.62 -14.94
N LYS A 14 16.98 11.84 -15.19
CA LYS A 14 16.49 12.85 -16.13
C LYS A 14 16.62 14.29 -15.65
N ILE A 15 16.87 14.50 -14.34
CA ILE A 15 16.82 15.83 -13.73
C ILE A 15 18.20 16.31 -13.28
N VAL A 16 19.13 15.43 -12.88
CA VAL A 16 20.34 15.83 -12.15
C VAL A 16 21.66 15.30 -12.76
N GLY A 17 21.64 14.43 -13.76
CA GLY A 17 22.86 13.76 -14.28
C GLY A 17 23.46 12.76 -13.27
N ASP A 18 24.68 12.29 -13.50
CA ASP A 18 25.38 11.35 -12.63
C ASP A 18 25.61 11.95 -11.23
N ILE A 19 24.90 11.42 -10.23
CA ILE A 19 25.04 11.87 -8.84
C ILE A 19 26.28 11.21 -8.22
N ASN A 20 27.35 11.99 -8.10
CA ASN A 20 28.48 11.58 -7.26
C ASN A 20 28.29 12.11 -5.84
N ILE A 21 27.85 11.24 -4.93
CA ILE A 21 27.58 11.59 -3.52
C ILE A 21 28.81 12.23 -2.85
N ASN A 22 30.02 11.82 -3.22
CA ASN A 22 31.25 12.34 -2.64
C ASN A 22 31.53 13.79 -3.04
N SER A 23 31.01 14.26 -4.15
CA SER A 23 31.16 15.65 -4.62
C SER A 23 30.03 16.58 -4.15
N MET A 24 29.01 16.06 -3.46
CA MET A 24 27.86 16.86 -3.00
C MET A 24 28.21 17.65 -1.72
N THR A 25 27.74 18.89 -1.69
CA THR A 25 27.75 19.71 -0.47
C THR A 25 26.80 19.13 0.60
N ILE A 26 26.98 19.52 1.85
CA ILE A 26 26.08 19.11 2.95
C ILE A 26 24.64 19.56 2.68
N ALA A 27 24.44 20.76 2.13
CA ALA A 27 23.12 21.27 1.78
C ALA A 27 22.43 20.39 0.70
N GLN A 28 23.15 20.01 -0.35
CA GLN A 28 22.65 19.13 -1.40
C GLN A 28 22.28 17.73 -0.86
N LYS A 29 23.14 17.17 0.02
CA LYS A 29 22.86 15.89 0.68
C LYS A 29 21.58 15.96 1.54
N ASN A 30 21.43 17.01 2.34
CA ASN A 30 20.22 17.19 3.15
C ASN A 30 18.97 17.33 2.27
N GLN A 31 19.02 18.17 1.24
CA GLN A 31 17.92 18.34 0.29
C GLN A 31 17.53 17.01 -0.38
N LEU A 32 18.50 16.21 -0.80
CA LEU A 32 18.26 14.91 -1.41
C LEU A 32 17.63 13.94 -0.42
N LYS A 33 18.13 13.90 0.82
CA LYS A 33 17.55 13.11 1.90
C LYS A 33 16.09 13.47 2.16
N ASP A 34 15.79 14.76 2.29
CA ASP A 34 14.43 15.25 2.55
C ASP A 34 13.48 14.94 1.37
N ASN A 35 13.97 15.05 0.14
CA ASN A 35 13.24 14.65 -1.06
C ASN A 35 12.91 13.15 -1.08
N ILE A 36 13.85 12.29 -0.64
CA ILE A 36 13.60 10.85 -0.57
C ILE A 36 12.54 10.56 0.51
N LEU A 37 12.72 11.13 1.70
CA LEU A 37 11.81 10.94 2.84
C LEU A 37 10.37 11.41 2.53
N SER A 38 10.21 12.43 1.71
CA SER A 38 8.90 12.98 1.34
C SER A 38 8.24 12.30 0.14
N ARG A 39 8.93 11.39 -0.57
CA ARG A 39 8.44 10.80 -1.82
C ARG A 39 8.40 9.28 -1.83
N VAL A 40 9.21 8.61 -1.01
CA VAL A 40 9.34 7.15 -1.03
C VAL A 40 8.75 6.58 0.25
N TYR A 41 7.61 5.92 0.12
CA TYR A 41 6.86 5.35 1.22
C TYR A 41 6.80 3.83 1.12
N GLY A 42 6.64 3.16 2.27
CA GLY A 42 6.42 1.72 2.32
C GLY A 42 5.28 1.37 3.28
N ILE A 43 4.49 0.36 2.91
CA ILE A 43 3.43 -0.18 3.75
C ILE A 43 3.53 -1.70 3.68
N ASP A 44 3.51 -2.35 4.84
CA ASP A 44 3.44 -3.80 4.94
C ASP A 44 2.64 -4.18 6.19
N ILE A 45 1.91 -5.29 6.12
CA ILE A 45 1.14 -5.83 7.25
C ILE A 45 2.03 -6.61 8.23
N ASN A 46 3.20 -7.06 7.79
CA ASN A 46 4.13 -7.82 8.61
C ASN A 46 5.09 -6.90 9.38
N PRO A 47 5.06 -6.88 10.72
CA PRO A 47 5.92 -6.00 11.52
C PRO A 47 7.41 -6.25 11.33
N LEU A 48 7.83 -7.49 11.05
CA LEU A 48 9.23 -7.80 10.76
C LEU A 48 9.67 -7.25 9.41
N SER A 49 8.81 -7.31 8.39
CA SER A 49 9.07 -6.70 7.09
C SER A 49 9.20 -5.17 7.22
N VAL A 50 8.32 -4.53 7.98
CA VAL A 50 8.38 -3.09 8.26
C VAL A 50 9.69 -2.73 8.96
N LEU A 51 10.07 -3.49 10.00
CA LEU A 51 11.32 -3.24 10.72
C LEU A 51 12.54 -3.39 9.80
N SER A 52 12.61 -4.48 9.04
CA SER A 52 13.69 -4.72 8.07
C SER A 52 13.75 -3.64 6.99
N ALA A 53 12.59 -3.19 6.50
CA ALA A 53 12.50 -2.10 5.53
C ALA A 53 12.98 -0.76 6.12
N ARG A 54 12.62 -0.44 7.38
CA ARG A 54 13.09 0.75 8.08
C ARG A 54 14.61 0.74 8.26
N VAL A 55 15.18 -0.39 8.68
CA VAL A 55 16.64 -0.54 8.79
C VAL A 55 17.28 -0.36 7.42
N GLY A 56 16.74 -1.00 6.39
CA GLY A 56 17.23 -0.84 5.02
C GLY A 56 17.17 0.59 4.51
N TYR A 57 16.10 1.29 4.81
CA TYR A 57 15.89 2.68 4.46
C TYR A 57 16.91 3.60 5.17
N TYR A 58 17.08 3.40 6.48
CA TYR A 58 18.08 4.10 7.29
C TYR A 58 19.49 3.94 6.73
N LEU A 59 19.90 2.69 6.46
CA LEU A 59 21.21 2.40 5.88
C LEU A 59 21.41 3.03 4.49
N ALA A 60 20.36 3.09 3.68
CA ALA A 60 20.41 3.74 2.37
C ALA A 60 20.57 5.25 2.46
N LEU A 61 20.06 5.88 3.51
CA LEU A 61 20.17 7.33 3.73
C LEU A 61 21.40 7.76 4.51
N GLN A 62 22.11 6.84 5.17
CA GLN A 62 23.31 7.13 5.96
C GLN A 62 24.39 7.96 5.21
N PRO A 63 24.65 7.75 3.90
CA PRO A 63 25.61 8.56 3.14
C PRO A 63 25.22 10.03 2.99
N PHE A 64 23.95 10.37 3.24
CA PHE A 64 23.43 11.74 3.10
C PHE A 64 23.44 12.53 4.41
N GLY A 65 23.96 11.98 5.51
CA GLY A 65 24.14 12.65 6.79
C GLY A 65 23.34 12.05 7.94
N GLU A 66 23.38 12.70 9.09
CA GLU A 66 22.71 12.22 10.31
C GLU A 66 21.17 12.19 10.14
N MET A 67 20.59 11.16 10.76
CA MET A 67 19.14 10.89 10.75
C MET A 67 18.53 11.01 12.16
N LYS A 68 19.04 11.97 12.97
CA LYS A 68 18.50 12.19 14.33
C LYS A 68 17.04 12.66 14.25
N ASN A 69 16.16 11.99 15.00
CA ASN A 69 14.74 12.32 15.10
C ASN A 69 13.99 12.32 13.74
N THR A 70 14.47 11.57 12.75
CA THR A 70 13.82 11.46 11.43
C THR A 70 12.85 10.29 11.43
N GLU A 71 11.58 10.57 11.10
CA GLU A 71 10.59 9.52 10.85
C GLU A 71 10.89 8.84 9.51
N ILE A 72 11.05 7.52 9.53
CA ILE A 72 11.22 6.74 8.30
C ILE A 72 9.83 6.37 7.79
N PRO A 73 9.46 6.76 6.56
CA PRO A 73 8.10 6.64 6.03
C PRO A 73 7.77 5.20 5.57
N VAL A 74 7.93 4.25 6.49
CA VAL A 74 7.53 2.85 6.30
C VAL A 74 6.59 2.47 7.44
N TYR A 75 5.34 2.16 7.08
CA TYR A 75 4.24 2.01 8.04
C TYR A 75 3.75 0.57 8.12
N LEU A 76 3.35 0.17 9.33
CA LEU A 76 2.66 -1.08 9.56
C LEU A 76 1.17 -0.87 9.28
N GLY A 77 0.60 -1.57 8.31
CA GLY A 77 -0.82 -1.46 8.02
C GLY A 77 -1.33 -2.46 7.00
N ASP A 78 -2.64 -2.56 6.97
CA ASP A 78 -3.36 -3.41 6.03
C ASP A 78 -3.79 -2.58 4.81
N SER A 79 -3.28 -2.94 3.64
CA SER A 79 -3.62 -2.25 2.38
C SER A 79 -5.00 -2.60 1.83
N ALA A 80 -5.69 -3.58 2.42
CA ALA A 80 -7.07 -3.93 2.06
C ALA A 80 -8.10 -3.15 2.90
N ILE A 81 -7.73 -2.70 4.11
CA ILE A 81 -8.63 -2.02 5.05
C ILE A 81 -8.00 -0.70 5.47
N LEU A 82 -8.48 0.39 4.89
CA LEU A 82 -8.01 1.74 5.18
C LEU A 82 -9.04 2.51 6.02
N ALA A 83 -8.62 3.62 6.60
CA ALA A 83 -9.56 4.55 7.22
C ALA A 83 -10.45 5.19 6.15
N GLU A 84 -11.74 5.27 6.46
CA GLU A 84 -12.74 5.90 5.60
C GLU A 84 -12.71 7.41 5.78
N ARG A 85 -13.01 8.15 4.72
CA ARG A 85 -13.26 9.59 4.80
C ARG A 85 -14.75 9.80 5.07
N ILE A 86 -15.05 10.48 6.17
CA ILE A 86 -16.40 10.86 6.56
C ILE A 86 -16.46 12.36 6.83
N VAL A 87 -17.66 12.92 6.94
CA VAL A 87 -17.88 14.31 7.32
C VAL A 87 -18.75 14.35 8.58
N ILE A 88 -18.34 15.11 9.58
CA ILE A 88 -19.08 15.36 10.84
C ILE A 88 -19.19 16.87 10.99
N ASP A 89 -20.41 17.42 11.03
CA ASP A 89 -20.67 18.85 11.16
C ASP A 89 -19.81 19.70 10.20
N ASP A 90 -19.79 19.31 8.91
CA ASP A 90 -18.96 19.89 7.84
C ASP A 90 -17.43 19.74 8.03
N ILE A 91 -16.99 19.00 9.03
CA ILE A 91 -15.58 18.73 9.30
C ILE A 91 -15.18 17.41 8.63
N PRO A 92 -14.23 17.43 7.65
CA PRO A 92 -13.69 16.21 7.08
C PRO A 92 -12.90 15.40 8.12
N CYS A 93 -13.22 14.14 8.29
CA CYS A 93 -12.60 13.25 9.26
C CYS A 93 -12.15 11.94 8.61
N PHE A 94 -11.12 11.31 9.19
CA PHE A 94 -10.82 9.91 8.99
C PHE A 94 -11.47 9.07 10.07
N LYS A 95 -12.14 8.00 9.65
CA LYS A 95 -12.74 6.99 10.52
C LYS A 95 -12.05 5.64 10.30
N TYR A 96 -11.57 5.02 11.36
CA TYR A 96 -11.07 3.65 11.35
C TYR A 96 -11.77 2.82 12.43
N SER A 97 -12.47 1.76 12.01
CA SER A 97 -13.18 0.88 12.94
C SER A 97 -12.26 -0.24 13.41
N VAL A 98 -11.97 -0.24 14.69
CA VAL A 98 -11.18 -1.30 15.35
C VAL A 98 -12.14 -2.41 15.78
N THR A 99 -11.97 -3.59 15.17
CA THR A 99 -12.69 -4.79 15.59
C THR A 99 -11.82 -5.59 16.53
N ASN A 100 -12.25 -5.74 17.76
CA ASN A 100 -11.66 -6.65 18.73
C ASN A 100 -12.72 -7.66 19.21
N ASN A 101 -12.27 -8.73 19.84
CA ASN A 101 -13.17 -9.79 20.32
C ASN A 101 -14.08 -9.38 21.48
N LYS A 102 -13.91 -8.19 22.07
CA LYS A 102 -14.68 -7.74 23.24
C LYS A 102 -15.64 -6.61 22.92
N LYS A 103 -15.13 -5.47 22.45
CA LYS A 103 -15.93 -4.28 22.16
C LYS A 103 -15.30 -3.50 20.99
N PRO A 104 -15.92 -3.53 19.81
CA PRO A 104 -15.45 -2.71 18.70
C PRO A 104 -15.57 -1.23 19.06
N PHE A 105 -14.65 -0.40 18.55
CA PHE A 105 -14.70 1.05 18.68
C PHE A 105 -14.19 1.74 17.42
N ASP A 106 -14.65 2.96 17.22
CA ASP A 106 -14.23 3.78 16.09
C ASP A 106 -13.19 4.80 16.54
N VAL A 107 -12.14 4.92 15.75
CA VAL A 107 -11.18 6.01 15.82
C VAL A 107 -11.60 7.05 14.80
N ILE A 108 -12.02 8.22 15.25
CA ILE A 108 -12.44 9.31 14.38
C ILE A 108 -11.63 10.55 14.74
N LEU A 109 -10.87 11.05 13.77
CA LEU A 109 -10.04 12.25 13.93
C LEU A 109 -10.19 13.16 12.71
N PRO A 110 -10.19 14.49 12.89
CA PRO A 110 -10.22 15.42 11.76
C PRO A 110 -9.07 15.18 10.78
N GLU A 111 -9.37 15.25 9.48
CA GLU A 111 -8.35 15.05 8.44
C GLU A 111 -7.18 16.04 8.60
N ARG A 112 -7.48 17.30 8.91
CA ARG A 112 -6.48 18.32 9.22
C ARG A 112 -5.57 17.90 10.37
N TYR A 113 -6.15 17.38 11.45
CA TYR A 113 -5.42 16.94 12.65
C TYR A 113 -4.42 15.82 12.33
N VAL A 114 -4.86 14.82 11.58
CA VAL A 114 -4.02 13.68 11.15
C VAL A 114 -2.89 14.13 10.21
N LYS A 115 -3.11 15.21 9.45
CA LYS A 115 -2.11 15.79 8.53
C LYS A 115 -1.10 16.73 9.21
N LEU A 116 -1.24 17.00 10.52
CA LEU A 116 -0.25 17.82 11.24
C LEU A 116 1.15 17.19 11.15
N PRO A 117 2.20 17.98 10.96
CA PRO A 117 3.58 17.49 10.92
C PRO A 117 4.01 16.76 12.19
N ASP A 118 3.46 17.17 13.33
CA ASP A 118 3.75 16.62 14.66
C ASP A 118 2.74 15.57 15.13
N PHE A 119 1.81 15.12 14.27
CA PHE A 119 0.82 14.11 14.62
C PHE A 119 1.45 12.86 15.26
N GLY A 120 2.57 12.36 14.73
CA GLY A 120 3.27 11.21 15.31
C GLY A 120 3.78 11.48 16.74
N LYS A 121 4.18 12.72 17.06
CA LYS A 121 4.60 13.11 18.41
C LYS A 121 3.41 13.12 19.37
N VAL A 122 2.29 13.73 18.97
CA VAL A 122 1.06 13.74 19.76
C VAL A 122 0.61 12.31 20.09
N MET A 123 0.67 11.40 19.11
CA MET A 123 0.32 10.00 19.35
C MET A 123 1.33 9.27 20.26
N CYS A 124 2.61 9.63 20.24
CA CYS A 124 3.59 9.14 21.22
C CYS A 124 3.30 9.64 22.64
N GLU A 125 2.92 10.90 22.79
CA GLU A 125 2.48 11.48 24.07
C GLU A 125 1.22 10.77 24.56
N LEU A 126 0.24 10.55 23.70
CA LEU A 126 -0.97 9.79 24.00
C LEU A 126 -0.63 8.38 24.50
N GLN A 127 0.31 7.69 23.83
CA GLN A 127 0.78 6.36 24.27
C GLN A 127 1.41 6.38 25.67
N ALA A 128 2.12 7.43 26.00
CA ALA A 128 2.69 7.60 27.36
C ALA A 128 1.58 7.85 28.40
N CYS A 129 0.58 8.67 28.04
CA CYS A 129 -0.54 9.01 28.93
C CYS A 129 -1.53 7.85 29.16
N VAL A 130 -1.65 6.90 28.23
CA VAL A 130 -2.51 5.72 28.43
C VAL A 130 -2.18 4.98 29.72
N LYS A 131 -0.93 5.01 30.15
CA LYS A 131 -0.47 4.37 31.40
C LYS A 131 -0.99 5.02 32.67
N THR A 132 -1.58 6.19 32.62
CA THR A 132 -2.19 6.87 33.79
C THR A 132 -3.56 6.31 34.13
N ASP A 133 -4.18 5.54 33.24
CA ASP A 133 -5.56 5.03 33.36
C ASP A 133 -6.63 6.13 33.52
N GLU A 134 -6.32 7.37 33.11
CA GLU A 134 -7.22 8.53 33.22
C GLU A 134 -7.69 8.98 31.83
N PRO A 135 -8.95 8.67 31.42
CA PRO A 135 -9.47 9.05 30.10
C PRO A 135 -9.47 10.56 29.82
N ASP A 136 -9.64 11.35 30.87
CA ASP A 136 -9.68 12.83 30.74
C ASP A 136 -8.30 13.40 30.37
N ILE A 137 -7.21 12.78 30.78
CA ILE A 137 -5.84 13.14 30.34
C ILE A 137 -5.66 12.84 28.86
N LEU A 138 -6.11 11.68 28.40
CA LEU A 138 -6.05 11.30 26.98
C LEU A 138 -6.90 12.25 26.14
N PHE A 139 -8.09 12.59 26.62
CA PHE A 139 -8.97 13.54 25.97
C PHE A 139 -8.33 14.93 25.86
N ALA A 140 -7.66 15.42 26.91
CA ALA A 140 -6.96 16.69 26.89
C ALA A 140 -5.83 16.69 25.83
N VAL A 141 -5.02 15.63 25.78
CA VAL A 141 -3.94 15.48 24.77
C VAL A 141 -4.51 15.49 23.35
N LEU A 142 -5.56 14.72 23.10
CA LEU A 142 -6.20 14.66 21.78
C LEU A 142 -6.85 15.99 21.39
N SER A 143 -7.37 16.74 22.36
CA SER A 143 -8.07 18.00 22.12
C SER A 143 -7.14 19.20 21.96
N GLU A 144 -5.87 19.10 22.37
CA GLU A 144 -4.93 20.23 22.40
C GLU A 144 -4.75 20.88 21.02
N LYS A 145 -4.65 20.08 19.97
CA LYS A 145 -4.39 20.54 18.59
C LYS A 145 -5.65 20.75 17.74
N LEU A 146 -6.84 20.61 18.34
CA LEU A 146 -8.10 20.90 17.66
C LEU A 146 -8.28 22.41 17.50
N THR A 147 -8.88 22.82 16.39
CA THR A 147 -9.32 24.21 16.16
C THR A 147 -10.58 24.52 16.96
N ASP A 148 -10.91 25.80 17.08
CA ASP A 148 -12.14 26.21 17.78
C ASP A 148 -13.39 25.65 17.10
N SER A 149 -13.46 25.65 15.76
CA SER A 149 -14.58 25.06 15.02
C SER A 149 -14.68 23.52 15.21
N GLU A 150 -13.55 22.82 15.34
CA GLU A 150 -13.53 21.38 15.63
C GLU A 150 -14.00 21.10 17.07
N ARG A 151 -13.70 22.01 18.02
CA ARG A 151 -14.15 21.91 19.43
C ARG A 151 -15.61 22.28 19.60
N GLU A 152 -16.18 23.13 18.74
CA GLU A 152 -17.60 23.49 18.75
C GLU A 152 -18.51 22.35 18.28
N SER A 153 -17.99 21.35 17.56
CA SER A 153 -18.75 20.15 17.16
C SER A 153 -18.95 19.22 18.35
N GLU A 154 -20.14 19.19 18.93
CA GLU A 154 -20.48 18.28 20.03
C GLU A 154 -20.34 16.83 19.64
N ILE A 155 -20.70 16.48 18.38
CA ILE A 155 -20.59 15.12 17.87
C ILE A 155 -19.12 14.70 17.80
N LEU A 156 -18.25 15.51 17.22
CA LEU A 156 -16.83 15.22 17.11
C LEU A 156 -16.18 15.08 18.49
N MET A 157 -16.47 16.01 19.41
CA MET A 157 -15.94 15.98 20.77
C MET A 157 -16.40 14.74 21.55
N SER A 158 -17.65 14.31 21.37
CA SER A 158 -18.13 13.05 21.92
C SER A 158 -17.34 11.85 21.38
N LYS A 159 -17.03 11.80 20.05
CA LYS A 159 -16.23 10.72 19.45
C LYS A 159 -14.81 10.68 19.96
N ILE A 160 -14.19 11.84 20.17
CA ILE A 160 -12.82 11.93 20.74
C ILE A 160 -12.83 11.47 22.21
N LYS A 161 -13.89 11.80 22.96
CA LYS A 161 -14.06 11.31 24.33
C LYS A 161 -14.27 9.79 24.37
N ASP A 162 -15.12 9.25 23.50
CA ASP A 162 -15.33 7.80 23.36
C ASP A 162 -14.02 7.07 23.02
N LEU A 163 -13.19 7.66 22.17
CA LEU A 163 -11.86 7.13 21.84
C LEU A 163 -10.96 7.10 23.09
N SER A 164 -10.92 8.18 23.87
CA SER A 164 -10.11 8.27 25.09
C SER A 164 -10.50 7.19 26.09
N VAL A 165 -11.81 7.01 26.34
CA VAL A 165 -12.33 5.94 27.21
C VAL A 165 -11.96 4.57 26.66
N SER A 166 -12.15 4.33 25.36
CA SER A 166 -11.86 3.02 24.74
C SER A 166 -10.37 2.65 24.83
N LEU A 167 -9.46 3.60 24.64
CA LEU A 167 -8.03 3.35 24.77
C LEU A 167 -7.62 3.06 26.21
N THR A 168 -8.22 3.74 27.19
CA THR A 168 -7.99 3.47 28.61
C THR A 168 -8.53 2.11 29.01
N ASP A 169 -9.76 1.76 28.63
CA ASP A 169 -10.34 0.43 28.88
C ASP A 169 -9.49 -0.71 28.33
N LEU A 170 -8.89 -0.51 27.16
CA LEU A 170 -7.99 -1.49 26.55
C LEU A 170 -6.70 -1.66 27.36
N HIS A 171 -6.14 -0.57 27.89
CA HIS A 171 -4.94 -0.62 28.72
C HIS A 171 -5.21 -1.38 30.02
N GLN A 172 -6.28 -1.06 30.71
CA GLN A 172 -6.69 -1.72 31.97
C GLN A 172 -6.92 -3.24 31.80
N ASN A 173 -7.22 -3.69 30.59
CA ASN A 173 -7.37 -5.11 30.25
C ASN A 173 -6.05 -5.77 29.79
N ASN A 174 -4.88 -5.24 30.14
CA ASN A 174 -3.53 -5.72 29.77
C ASN A 174 -3.22 -5.73 28.26
N TRP A 175 -3.82 -4.83 27.50
CA TRP A 175 -3.53 -4.65 26.10
C TRP A 175 -2.57 -3.45 25.91
N ASP A 176 -1.39 -3.59 26.52
CA ASP A 176 -0.33 -2.58 26.67
C ASP A 176 -0.12 -1.66 25.47
N GLY A 177 -0.75 -0.49 25.46
CA GLY A 177 -0.43 0.64 24.57
C GLY A 177 -0.33 0.35 23.05
N ILE A 178 -0.40 -0.92 22.66
CA ILE A 178 -0.26 -1.37 21.27
C ILE A 178 -1.35 -0.76 20.38
N TRP A 179 -2.53 -0.51 20.94
CA TRP A 179 -3.66 0.05 20.20
C TRP A 179 -3.44 1.49 19.77
N VAL A 180 -2.77 2.32 20.59
CA VAL A 180 -2.38 3.67 20.18
C VAL A 180 -1.43 3.60 18.99
N ARG A 181 -0.47 2.67 18.99
CA ARG A 181 0.46 2.48 17.87
C ARG A 181 -0.23 1.96 16.62
N ILE A 182 -1.16 1.01 16.76
CA ILE A 182 -1.96 0.50 15.65
C ILE A 182 -2.77 1.65 15.05
N THR A 183 -3.53 2.37 15.87
CA THR A 183 -4.31 3.55 15.45
C THR A 183 -3.44 4.60 14.76
N THR A 184 -2.28 4.91 15.33
CA THR A 184 -1.32 5.84 14.74
C THR A 184 -0.92 5.42 13.33
N ASN A 185 -0.53 4.15 13.15
CA ASN A 185 -0.12 3.66 11.83
C ASN A 185 -1.27 3.75 10.81
N PHE A 186 -2.50 3.37 11.18
CA PHE A 186 -3.64 3.46 10.26
C PHE A 186 -3.96 4.91 9.89
N MET A 187 -3.87 5.85 10.83
CA MET A 187 -4.07 7.27 10.55
C MET A 187 -2.94 7.86 9.70
N LEU A 188 -1.68 7.48 9.95
CA LEU A 188 -0.54 7.87 9.13
C LEU A 188 -0.66 7.36 7.69
N ILE A 189 -1.21 6.17 7.49
CA ILE A 189 -1.48 5.62 6.17
C ILE A 189 -2.65 6.32 5.49
N ALA A 190 -3.69 6.68 6.25
CA ALA A 190 -4.88 7.37 5.74
C ALA A 190 -4.56 8.75 5.11
N ARG A 191 -3.54 9.44 5.63
CA ARG A 191 -3.11 10.74 5.09
C ARG A 191 -2.36 10.66 3.75
N LEU A 192 -1.92 9.45 3.36
CA LEU A 192 -1.17 9.25 2.12
C LEU A 192 -2.10 9.39 0.92
N SER A 193 -1.61 10.03 -0.14
CA SER A 193 -2.34 10.22 -1.39
C SER A 193 -1.39 10.67 -2.51
N GLU A 194 -1.90 10.70 -3.73
CA GLU A 194 -1.27 11.32 -4.89
C GLU A 194 0.10 10.73 -5.27
N PHE A 195 0.25 9.39 -5.20
CA PHE A 195 1.47 8.73 -5.68
C PHE A 195 1.49 8.60 -7.20
N ASP A 196 2.60 9.02 -7.81
CA ASP A 196 2.84 8.85 -9.25
C ASP A 196 3.11 7.39 -9.61
N LEU A 197 3.64 6.59 -8.67
CA LEU A 197 3.95 5.19 -8.87
C LEU A 197 3.69 4.38 -7.60
N ILE A 198 2.86 3.35 -7.73
CA ILE A 198 2.66 2.35 -6.68
C ILE A 198 3.17 1.02 -7.20
N VAL A 199 4.14 0.44 -6.51
CA VAL A 199 4.71 -0.89 -6.84
C VAL A 199 4.50 -1.84 -5.68
N GLY A 200 4.20 -3.11 -5.98
CA GLY A 200 4.01 -4.09 -4.92
C GLY A 200 3.87 -5.53 -5.41
N ASN A 201 3.96 -6.41 -4.43
CA ASN A 201 3.63 -7.82 -4.58
C ASN A 201 2.60 -8.16 -3.50
N PRO A 202 1.30 -7.86 -3.73
CA PRO A 202 0.27 -8.15 -2.76
C PRO A 202 0.14 -9.67 -2.54
N PRO A 203 -0.34 -10.12 -1.38
CA PRO A 203 -0.46 -11.55 -1.08
C PRO A 203 -1.40 -12.26 -2.06
N TRP A 204 -0.99 -13.47 -2.53
CA TRP A 204 -1.77 -14.30 -3.44
C TRP A 204 -2.58 -15.35 -2.69
N VAL A 205 -3.35 -14.89 -1.71
CA VAL A 205 -4.19 -15.75 -0.88
C VAL A 205 -5.59 -15.76 -1.45
N LYS A 206 -6.11 -16.95 -1.73
CA LYS A 206 -7.49 -17.12 -2.16
C LYS A 206 -8.44 -16.80 -1.02
N TRP A 207 -9.64 -16.32 -1.37
CA TRP A 207 -10.69 -15.97 -0.42
C TRP A 207 -10.99 -17.09 0.59
N GLU A 208 -11.08 -18.33 0.12
CA GLU A 208 -11.37 -19.52 0.91
C GLU A 208 -10.32 -19.82 2.00
N HIS A 209 -9.12 -19.27 1.88
CA HIS A 209 -8.03 -19.44 2.85
C HIS A 209 -7.86 -18.26 3.81
N LEU A 210 -8.70 -17.24 3.69
CA LEU A 210 -8.70 -16.12 4.62
C LEU A 210 -9.39 -16.49 5.93
N PRO A 211 -8.92 -15.99 7.09
CA PRO A 211 -9.64 -16.13 8.34
C PRO A 211 -11.09 -15.60 8.20
N ALA A 212 -12.08 -16.35 8.71
CA ALA A 212 -13.49 -16.03 8.49
C ALA A 212 -13.88 -14.60 8.92
N MET A 213 -13.37 -14.13 10.05
CA MET A 213 -13.62 -12.76 10.54
C MET A 213 -13.07 -11.71 9.56
N TYR A 214 -11.87 -11.95 9.03
CA TYR A 214 -11.25 -11.04 8.04
C TYR A 214 -12.00 -11.06 6.72
N ALA A 215 -12.31 -12.25 6.20
CA ALA A 215 -13.08 -12.43 4.97
C ALA A 215 -14.44 -11.72 5.04
N ASN A 216 -15.17 -11.85 6.16
CA ASN A 216 -16.45 -11.18 6.37
C ASN A 216 -16.31 -9.65 6.38
N ARG A 217 -15.25 -9.12 6.99
CA ARG A 217 -14.99 -7.67 7.05
C ARG A 217 -14.73 -7.07 5.68
N ILE A 218 -13.97 -7.76 4.82
CA ILE A 218 -13.62 -7.25 3.48
C ILE A 218 -14.63 -7.60 2.40
N LYS A 219 -15.62 -8.45 2.69
CA LYS A 219 -16.64 -8.88 1.73
C LYS A 219 -17.46 -7.69 1.22
N GLU A 220 -17.94 -6.86 2.12
CA GLU A 220 -18.70 -5.67 1.79
C GLU A 220 -17.91 -4.71 0.90
N LEU A 221 -16.61 -4.54 1.17
CA LEU A 221 -15.72 -3.74 0.30
C LEU A 221 -15.61 -4.34 -1.10
N CYS A 222 -15.53 -5.67 -1.23
CA CYS A 222 -15.49 -6.33 -2.54
C CYS A 222 -16.79 -6.14 -3.33
N ASP A 223 -17.94 -6.15 -2.63
CA ASP A 223 -19.25 -5.90 -3.25
C ASP A 223 -19.38 -4.43 -3.71
N ILE A 224 -19.07 -3.46 -2.85
CA ILE A 224 -19.07 -2.03 -3.15
C ILE A 224 -18.13 -1.71 -4.33
N LYS A 225 -16.96 -2.33 -4.36
CA LYS A 225 -15.95 -2.14 -5.42
C LYS A 225 -16.22 -2.96 -6.67
N HIS A 226 -17.31 -3.71 -6.73
CA HIS A 226 -17.65 -4.59 -7.85
C HIS A 226 -16.53 -5.54 -8.28
N ILE A 227 -15.79 -6.07 -7.30
CA ILE A 227 -14.65 -6.96 -7.54
C ILE A 227 -15.11 -8.38 -7.82
N PHE A 228 -16.19 -8.82 -7.18
CA PHE A 228 -16.78 -10.13 -7.43
C PHE A 228 -17.43 -10.15 -8.82
N SER A 229 -17.31 -11.30 -9.51
CA SER A 229 -18.08 -11.56 -10.73
C SER A 229 -19.52 -11.89 -10.35
N GLY A 230 -20.50 -11.32 -11.06
CA GLY A 230 -21.92 -11.60 -10.84
C GLY A 230 -22.38 -13.01 -11.25
N ALA A 231 -21.46 -13.85 -11.73
CA ALA A 231 -21.74 -15.20 -12.22
C ALA A 231 -21.73 -16.23 -11.08
N GLY A 232 -22.82 -16.31 -10.31
CA GLY A 232 -23.16 -17.45 -9.47
C GLY A 232 -22.46 -17.54 -8.11
N GLN A 233 -22.99 -18.42 -7.24
CA GLN A 233 -22.55 -18.64 -5.86
C GLN A 233 -21.07 -19.04 -5.67
N PHE A 234 -20.36 -19.41 -6.71
CA PHE A 234 -18.95 -19.86 -6.66
C PHE A 234 -17.94 -18.82 -7.16
N GLY A 235 -18.39 -17.68 -7.68
CA GLY A 235 -17.51 -16.69 -8.32
C GLY A 235 -16.51 -16.00 -7.39
N GLY A 236 -16.82 -15.90 -6.09
CA GLY A 236 -15.98 -15.21 -5.12
C GLY A 236 -14.89 -16.07 -4.48
N THR A 237 -15.08 -17.38 -4.30
CA THR A 237 -14.19 -18.24 -3.52
C THR A 237 -12.80 -18.43 -4.13
N GLN A 238 -12.67 -18.32 -5.44
CA GLN A 238 -11.41 -18.44 -6.17
C GLN A 238 -10.66 -17.11 -6.36
N LEU A 239 -11.25 -16.00 -5.94
CA LEU A 239 -10.62 -14.69 -6.02
C LEU A 239 -9.47 -14.59 -5.01
N ASN A 240 -8.33 -14.04 -5.44
CA ASN A 240 -7.23 -13.72 -4.53
C ASN A 240 -7.42 -12.30 -3.96
N ILE A 241 -7.04 -12.11 -2.71
CA ILE A 241 -7.10 -10.80 -2.03
C ILE A 241 -6.28 -9.71 -2.74
N CYS A 242 -5.29 -10.09 -3.56
CA CYS A 242 -4.52 -9.13 -4.35
C CYS A 242 -5.40 -8.24 -5.26
N ALA A 243 -6.58 -8.73 -5.70
CA ALA A 243 -7.52 -7.95 -6.50
C ALA A 243 -8.12 -6.79 -5.67
N LEU A 244 -8.56 -7.07 -4.44
CA LEU A 244 -9.06 -6.04 -3.53
C LEU A 244 -7.96 -5.04 -3.17
N ILE A 245 -6.78 -5.51 -2.78
CA ILE A 245 -5.65 -4.64 -2.44
C ILE A 245 -5.29 -3.72 -3.61
N SER A 246 -5.26 -4.25 -4.84
CA SER A 246 -5.01 -3.43 -6.04
C SER A 246 -6.03 -2.30 -6.20
N ASN A 247 -7.31 -2.61 -5.99
CA ASN A 247 -8.37 -1.63 -6.12
C ASN A 247 -8.30 -0.58 -5.01
N VAL A 248 -8.19 -1.01 -3.75
CA VAL A 248 -8.15 -0.12 -2.58
C VAL A 248 -6.95 0.82 -2.64
N THR A 249 -5.77 0.30 -2.97
CA THR A 249 -4.55 1.12 -3.09
C THR A 249 -4.66 2.13 -4.23
N ALA A 250 -5.19 1.72 -5.38
CA ALA A 250 -5.39 2.62 -6.52
C ALA A 250 -6.42 3.71 -6.22
N THR A 251 -7.54 3.36 -5.58
CA THR A 251 -8.59 4.34 -5.25
C THR A 251 -8.10 5.41 -4.28
N ASN A 252 -7.32 5.02 -3.27
CA ASN A 252 -6.98 5.92 -2.17
C ASN A 252 -5.66 6.67 -2.40
N TRP A 253 -4.71 6.08 -3.11
CA TRP A 253 -3.34 6.58 -3.14
C TRP A 253 -2.80 6.94 -4.51
N LEU A 254 -3.38 6.42 -5.61
CA LEU A 254 -2.84 6.67 -6.94
C LEU A 254 -3.24 8.07 -7.43
N SER A 255 -2.28 8.87 -7.84
CA SER A 255 -2.52 10.16 -8.49
C SER A 255 -3.24 9.98 -9.83
N LYS A 256 -3.78 11.07 -10.36
CA LYS A 256 -4.55 11.07 -11.63
C LYS A 256 -3.73 10.52 -12.79
N ASP A 257 -2.45 10.87 -12.86
CA ASP A 257 -1.54 10.42 -13.92
C ASP A 257 -0.63 9.27 -13.48
N GLY A 258 -0.90 8.69 -12.31
CA GLY A 258 -0.10 7.65 -11.70
C GLY A 258 -0.24 6.28 -12.34
N VAL A 259 0.74 5.42 -12.06
CA VAL A 259 0.79 4.02 -12.49
C VAL A 259 0.81 3.09 -11.30
N LEU A 260 -0.10 2.11 -11.29
CA LEU A 260 -0.08 0.97 -10.38
C LEU A 260 0.63 -0.20 -11.07
N ALA A 261 1.73 -0.69 -10.51
CA ALA A 261 2.51 -1.81 -11.05
C ALA A 261 2.61 -2.95 -10.02
N PHE A 262 1.73 -3.93 -10.12
CA PHE A 262 1.66 -5.05 -9.18
C PHE A 262 2.03 -6.38 -9.80
N LEU A 263 2.78 -7.16 -9.02
CA LEU A 263 3.08 -8.55 -9.34
C LEU A 263 1.94 -9.43 -8.84
N MET A 264 1.23 -10.09 -9.76
CA MET A 264 0.03 -10.87 -9.43
C MET A 264 -0.04 -12.16 -10.25
N PRO A 265 -0.84 -13.16 -9.81
CA PRO A 265 -0.99 -14.43 -10.54
C PRO A 265 -1.47 -14.25 -11.99
N ASP A 266 -1.00 -15.12 -12.88
CA ASP A 266 -1.47 -15.15 -14.29
C ASP A 266 -2.98 -15.41 -14.40
N SER A 267 -3.55 -16.13 -13.45
CA SER A 267 -4.98 -16.45 -13.37
C SER A 267 -5.91 -15.23 -13.36
N ILE A 268 -5.42 -14.06 -12.97
CA ILE A 268 -6.20 -12.81 -12.95
C ILE A 268 -6.77 -12.48 -14.34
N MET A 269 -6.04 -12.78 -15.41
CA MET A 269 -6.48 -12.48 -16.77
C MET A 269 -7.33 -13.59 -17.39
N SER A 270 -7.26 -14.81 -16.87
CA SER A 270 -7.87 -15.98 -17.50
C SER A 270 -9.09 -16.54 -16.75
N GLN A 271 -9.14 -16.44 -15.42
CA GLN A 271 -10.23 -17.04 -14.63
C GLN A 271 -11.48 -16.13 -14.58
N ASN A 272 -12.67 -16.74 -14.66
CA ASN A 272 -13.95 -16.03 -14.62
C ASN A 272 -14.19 -15.33 -13.26
N SER A 273 -13.65 -15.87 -12.17
CA SER A 273 -13.76 -15.26 -10.83
C SER A 273 -13.20 -13.84 -10.76
N TYR A 274 -12.34 -13.43 -11.68
CA TYR A 274 -11.78 -12.08 -11.77
C TYR A 274 -12.49 -11.16 -12.79
N GLU A 275 -13.63 -11.55 -13.32
CA GLU A 275 -14.34 -10.74 -14.31
C GLU A 275 -14.71 -9.36 -13.75
N GLY A 276 -15.24 -9.30 -12.52
CA GLY A 276 -15.52 -8.04 -11.83
C GLY A 276 -14.28 -7.17 -11.68
N PHE A 277 -13.20 -7.77 -11.14
CA PHE A 277 -11.92 -7.06 -10.98
C PHE A 277 -11.34 -6.54 -12.29
N ARG A 278 -11.48 -7.26 -13.40
CA ARG A 278 -10.95 -6.81 -14.71
C ARG A 278 -11.59 -5.53 -15.23
N ASN A 279 -12.78 -5.17 -14.74
CA ASN A 279 -13.37 -3.87 -15.03
C ASN A 279 -12.63 -2.73 -14.33
N PHE A 280 -12.00 -3.04 -13.23
CA PHE A 280 -11.16 -2.18 -12.38
C PHE A 280 -11.81 -0.82 -12.07
N TRP A 281 -13.03 -0.85 -11.58
CA TRP A 281 -13.76 0.34 -11.17
C TRP A 281 -13.09 0.96 -9.94
N LEU A 282 -12.72 2.22 -10.03
CA LEU A 282 -12.36 3.05 -8.89
C LEU A 282 -13.61 3.61 -8.25
N ASP A 283 -14.54 4.05 -9.10
CA ASP A 283 -15.86 4.48 -8.74
C ASP A 283 -16.86 3.95 -9.78
N PHE A 284 -17.82 3.13 -9.33
CA PHE A 284 -18.79 2.51 -10.23
C PHE A 284 -19.88 3.48 -10.69
N GLU A 285 -20.25 4.47 -9.87
CA GLU A 285 -21.31 5.42 -10.21
C GLU A 285 -20.83 6.41 -11.28
N THR A 286 -19.65 6.98 -11.09
CA THR A 286 -19.04 7.91 -12.05
C THR A 286 -18.37 7.20 -13.24
N LYS A 287 -18.30 5.86 -13.21
CA LYS A 287 -17.60 5.03 -14.22
C LYS A 287 -16.10 5.31 -14.32
N GLU A 288 -15.52 5.86 -13.27
CA GLU A 288 -14.07 6.00 -13.18
C GLU A 288 -13.40 4.64 -13.00
N ARG A 289 -12.36 4.36 -13.80
CA ARG A 289 -11.69 3.06 -13.83
C ARG A 289 -10.23 3.16 -14.22
N LEU A 290 -9.47 2.12 -13.90
CA LEU A 290 -8.15 1.90 -14.46
C LEU A 290 -8.22 1.02 -15.72
N TYR A 291 -7.25 1.25 -16.60
CA TYR A 291 -7.03 0.45 -17.79
C TYR A 291 -5.70 -0.26 -17.68
N LEU A 292 -5.65 -1.52 -18.08
CA LEU A 292 -4.41 -2.28 -18.17
C LEU A 292 -3.58 -1.75 -19.35
N GLN A 293 -2.46 -1.11 -19.04
CA GLN A 293 -1.57 -0.48 -20.01
C GLN A 293 -0.55 -1.44 -20.60
N HIS A 294 -0.03 -2.34 -19.76
CA HIS A 294 1.04 -3.26 -20.11
C HIS A 294 1.07 -4.47 -19.18
N VAL A 295 1.63 -5.58 -19.67
CA VAL A 295 1.88 -6.79 -18.87
C VAL A 295 3.29 -7.29 -19.13
N ASP A 296 4.09 -7.47 -18.07
CA ASP A 296 5.32 -8.25 -18.15
C ASP A 296 5.06 -9.69 -17.76
N ARG A 297 5.17 -10.60 -18.72
CA ARG A 297 5.01 -12.04 -18.51
C ARG A 297 6.36 -12.70 -18.19
N TRP A 298 6.47 -13.23 -17.00
CA TRP A 298 7.68 -13.90 -16.52
C TRP A 298 7.63 -15.37 -16.92
N MET A 299 8.26 -15.68 -18.07
CA MET A 299 8.17 -16.97 -18.72
C MET A 299 9.11 -18.00 -18.08
N ALA A 300 8.67 -19.28 -18.04
CA ALA A 300 9.58 -20.38 -17.77
C ALA A 300 10.67 -20.44 -18.87
N PRO A 301 11.94 -20.79 -18.55
CA PRO A 301 12.43 -21.31 -17.27
C PRO A 301 12.84 -20.23 -16.26
N LEU A 302 12.57 -18.94 -16.51
CA LEU A 302 12.86 -17.88 -15.56
C LEU A 302 11.88 -17.96 -14.38
N ARG A 303 12.36 -18.41 -13.24
CA ARG A 303 11.62 -18.47 -11.98
C ARG A 303 12.38 -17.67 -10.93
N PRO A 304 12.21 -16.32 -10.91
CA PRO A 304 13.03 -15.42 -10.10
C PRO A 304 12.76 -15.54 -8.61
N PHE A 305 11.61 -16.16 -8.22
CA PHE A 305 11.25 -16.33 -6.82
C PHE A 305 11.44 -17.76 -6.37
N ARG A 306 12.00 -17.92 -5.17
CA ARG A 306 12.20 -19.21 -4.50
C ARG A 306 11.58 -19.17 -3.10
N CYS A 307 11.00 -20.29 -2.69
CA CYS A 307 10.58 -20.56 -1.33
C CYS A 307 11.31 -21.84 -0.90
N ASP A 308 12.03 -21.78 0.22
CA ASP A 308 12.84 -22.90 0.73
C ASP A 308 13.76 -23.53 -0.33
N ASN A 309 14.47 -22.70 -1.08
CA ASN A 309 15.34 -23.09 -2.19
C ASN A 309 14.64 -23.76 -3.38
N LYS A 310 13.31 -23.87 -3.37
CA LYS A 310 12.52 -24.37 -4.50
C LYS A 310 11.93 -23.21 -5.30
N PRO A 311 11.92 -23.28 -6.65
CA PRO A 311 11.29 -22.24 -7.46
C PRO A 311 9.79 -22.22 -7.20
N VAL A 312 9.20 -21.01 -7.10
CA VAL A 312 7.74 -20.82 -7.08
C VAL A 312 7.17 -21.34 -8.40
N THR A 313 6.24 -22.28 -8.32
CA THR A 313 5.67 -22.96 -9.50
C THR A 313 4.48 -22.20 -10.11
N GLN A 314 3.85 -21.29 -9.35
CA GLN A 314 2.72 -20.51 -9.83
C GLN A 314 3.19 -19.48 -10.86
N ASP A 315 2.54 -19.43 -12.02
CA ASP A 315 2.80 -18.42 -13.04
C ASP A 315 2.25 -17.05 -12.59
N PHE A 316 3.02 -16.00 -12.87
CA PHE A 316 2.72 -14.65 -12.47
C PHE A 316 3.21 -13.62 -13.50
N ASN A 317 2.63 -12.45 -13.42
CA ASN A 317 2.99 -11.34 -14.30
C ASN A 317 3.05 -10.04 -13.48
N THR A 318 3.76 -9.05 -14.01
CA THR A 318 3.63 -7.65 -13.54
C THR A 318 2.59 -6.97 -14.39
N TYR A 319 1.57 -6.43 -13.75
CA TYR A 319 0.47 -5.72 -14.41
C TYR A 319 0.58 -4.22 -14.15
N TYR A 320 0.50 -3.43 -15.21
CA TYR A 320 0.58 -1.97 -15.16
C TYR A 320 -0.77 -1.35 -15.47
N PHE A 321 -1.36 -0.67 -14.49
CA PHE A 321 -2.65 -0.03 -14.63
C PHE A 321 -2.53 1.49 -14.48
N ALA A 322 -3.30 2.24 -15.27
CA ALA A 322 -3.41 3.70 -15.17
C ALA A 322 -4.82 4.16 -15.59
N ARG A 323 -5.19 5.40 -15.26
CA ARG A 323 -6.46 6.00 -15.69
C ARG A 323 -6.52 6.28 -17.20
N LYS A 324 -5.35 6.34 -17.85
CA LYS A 324 -5.29 6.58 -19.30
C LYS A 324 -6.05 5.51 -20.06
N TYR A 325 -7.00 5.93 -20.89
CA TYR A 325 -7.79 5.03 -21.73
C TYR A 325 -6.89 4.15 -22.60
N GLN A 326 -7.20 2.86 -22.66
CA GLN A 326 -6.52 1.87 -23.49
C GLN A 326 -7.53 1.17 -24.38
N ASP A 327 -7.33 1.25 -25.70
CA ASP A 327 -8.09 0.48 -26.68
C ASP A 327 -7.56 -0.97 -26.73
N TYR A 328 -8.38 -1.91 -26.31
CA TYR A 328 -8.04 -3.33 -26.33
C TYR A 328 -8.31 -4.04 -27.66
N SER A 329 -8.94 -3.37 -28.64
CA SER A 329 -9.22 -3.96 -29.96
C SER A 329 -7.95 -4.43 -30.68
N LYS A 330 -6.83 -3.75 -30.42
CA LYS A 330 -5.52 -4.07 -30.98
C LYS A 330 -4.69 -5.00 -30.08
N GLY A 331 -5.27 -5.49 -28.98
CA GLY A 331 -4.60 -6.28 -27.96
C GLY A 331 -3.85 -5.42 -26.94
N ILE A 332 -3.50 -6.05 -25.82
CA ILE A 332 -2.73 -5.43 -24.71
C ILE A 332 -1.25 -5.58 -25.01
N PRO A 333 -0.44 -4.51 -24.85
CA PRO A 333 1.01 -4.61 -24.95
C PRO A 333 1.58 -5.59 -23.91
N VAL A 334 2.43 -6.53 -24.34
CA VAL A 334 3.02 -7.56 -23.48
C VAL A 334 4.52 -7.64 -23.73
N SER A 335 5.31 -7.71 -22.66
CA SER A 335 6.71 -8.10 -22.70
C SER A 335 6.83 -9.56 -22.20
N TYR A 336 7.38 -10.43 -23.02
CA TYR A 336 7.72 -11.78 -22.62
C TYR A 336 9.16 -11.79 -22.11
N ILE A 337 9.32 -11.99 -20.81
CA ILE A 337 10.62 -11.94 -20.14
C ILE A 337 11.08 -13.37 -19.83
N THR A 338 12.23 -13.73 -20.37
CA THR A 338 12.86 -15.02 -20.13
C THR A 338 14.37 -14.85 -19.97
N ARG A 339 15.06 -15.90 -19.55
CA ARG A 339 16.52 -15.90 -19.49
C ARG A 339 17.12 -16.48 -20.76
N SER A 340 18.33 -16.07 -21.11
CA SER A 340 19.09 -16.73 -22.15
C SER A 340 19.42 -18.17 -21.72
N LYS A 341 19.58 -19.08 -22.69
CA LYS A 341 19.94 -20.49 -22.40
C LYS A 341 21.30 -20.62 -21.70
N GLN A 342 22.16 -19.63 -21.83
CA GLN A 342 23.51 -19.60 -21.26
C GLN A 342 23.53 -18.96 -19.85
N THR A 343 22.44 -18.33 -19.40
CA THR A 343 22.37 -17.65 -18.11
C THR A 343 22.16 -18.66 -16.98
N THR A 344 23.09 -18.73 -16.04
CA THR A 344 22.99 -19.54 -14.82
C THR A 344 22.11 -18.83 -13.78
N ASP A 345 21.66 -19.59 -12.75
CA ASP A 345 20.93 -19.00 -11.62
C ASP A 345 21.79 -17.98 -10.85
N GLU A 346 23.13 -18.19 -10.82
CA GLU A 346 24.09 -17.27 -10.20
C GLU A 346 24.18 -15.94 -10.96
N ALA A 347 24.09 -15.95 -12.29
CA ALA A 347 24.08 -14.75 -13.10
C ALA A 347 22.81 -13.91 -12.91
N LEU A 348 21.68 -14.50 -12.52
CA LEU A 348 20.46 -13.79 -12.16
C LEU A 348 20.54 -13.13 -10.77
N ASN A 349 21.43 -13.62 -9.90
CA ASN A 349 21.73 -13.03 -8.60
C ASN A 349 22.85 -11.97 -8.70
N ALA A 350 23.01 -11.37 -9.86
CA ALA A 350 24.03 -10.36 -10.12
C ALA A 350 23.95 -9.19 -9.12
N SER A 351 25.10 -8.61 -8.80
CA SER A 351 25.24 -7.55 -7.81
C SER A 351 24.69 -6.20 -8.28
N SER A 352 24.47 -6.01 -9.59
CA SER A 352 23.91 -4.79 -10.16
C SER A 352 22.67 -5.08 -11.01
N TYR A 353 21.80 -4.05 -11.12
CA TYR A 353 20.61 -4.09 -11.99
C TYR A 353 20.98 -4.28 -13.46
N GLU A 354 21.99 -3.58 -13.94
CA GLU A 354 22.47 -3.64 -15.34
C GLU A 354 22.95 -5.04 -15.68
N SER A 355 23.70 -5.66 -14.77
CA SER A 355 24.17 -7.04 -14.93
C SER A 355 23.00 -8.04 -14.94
N ALA A 356 22.03 -7.88 -14.06
CA ALA A 356 20.84 -8.72 -14.02
C ALA A 356 20.01 -8.56 -15.31
N MET A 357 19.79 -7.34 -15.78
CA MET A 357 19.04 -7.06 -17.01
C MET A 357 19.74 -7.58 -18.27
N GLY A 358 21.07 -7.53 -18.32
CA GLY A 358 21.86 -8.09 -19.44
C GLY A 358 21.70 -9.60 -19.61
N ASN A 359 21.24 -10.32 -18.58
CA ASN A 359 20.97 -11.76 -18.61
C ASN A 359 19.53 -12.10 -19.00
N LEU A 360 18.67 -11.11 -19.19
CA LEU A 360 17.29 -11.31 -19.60
C LEU A 360 17.09 -11.16 -21.10
N VAL A 361 16.21 -11.96 -21.66
CA VAL A 361 15.72 -11.82 -23.03
C VAL A 361 14.29 -11.30 -22.96
N ILE A 362 14.08 -10.09 -23.48
CA ILE A 362 12.77 -9.43 -23.50
C ILE A 362 12.27 -9.38 -24.94
N LYS A 363 11.10 -9.96 -25.19
CA LYS A 363 10.40 -9.91 -26.48
C LYS A 363 9.08 -9.16 -26.31
N SER A 364 8.88 -8.09 -27.07
CA SER A 364 7.63 -7.36 -27.09
C SER A 364 6.61 -8.03 -28.01
N GLY A 365 5.33 -7.99 -27.60
CA GLY A 365 4.21 -8.53 -28.34
C GLY A 365 2.89 -7.88 -27.95
N LYS A 366 1.81 -8.43 -28.48
CA LYS A 366 0.45 -8.05 -28.08
C LYS A 366 -0.35 -9.30 -27.75
N ALA A 367 -0.94 -9.33 -26.55
CA ALA A 367 -1.92 -10.37 -26.20
C ALA A 367 -3.27 -9.95 -26.79
N LYS A 368 -3.85 -10.78 -27.63
CA LYS A 368 -5.23 -10.63 -28.10
C LYS A 368 -6.18 -11.30 -27.11
N GLN A 369 -7.31 -10.68 -26.87
CA GLN A 369 -8.40 -11.34 -26.16
C GLN A 369 -8.78 -12.60 -26.98
N MET A 370 -8.70 -13.78 -26.36
CA MET A 370 -9.30 -14.96 -26.96
C MET A 370 -10.81 -14.73 -26.98
N SER A 371 -11.41 -14.66 -28.15
CA SER A 371 -12.87 -14.66 -28.30
C SER A 371 -13.39 -15.89 -27.56
N GLN A 372 -14.30 -15.71 -26.61
CA GLN A 372 -15.10 -16.83 -26.13
C GLN A 372 -15.71 -17.50 -27.36
N LYS A 373 -15.33 -18.73 -27.63
CA LYS A 373 -16.10 -19.57 -28.52
C LYS A 373 -17.45 -19.72 -27.85
N THR A 374 -18.46 -19.04 -28.39
CA THR A 374 -19.87 -19.34 -28.15
C THR A 374 -20.08 -20.79 -28.56
N THR A 375 -20.14 -21.68 -27.58
CA THR A 375 -20.73 -23.01 -27.74
C THR A 375 -22.19 -22.92 -27.35
#